data_6f9dd2f61b331b7bb0b58a8e46283e8f
#
_entry.id   6f9dd2f61b331b7bb0b58a8e46283e8f
#
_cell.length_a   1.000
_cell.length_b   1.000
_cell.length_c   1.000
_cell.angle_alpha   90.00
_cell.angle_beta   90.00
_cell.angle_gamma   90.00
#
_symmetry.space_group_name_H-M   'P 1'
#
loop_
_entity.id
_entity.type
_entity.pdbx_description
1 polymer ?
#
loop_
_entity_poly.entity_id
_entity_poly.type
_entity_poly.pdbx_seq_one_letter_code
_entity_poly.pdbx_strand_id
1 'polypeptide(L)'
;NGQLGALDEYLDYAPNLSALIEQDDAIRKGITMPDGHIYSCPQLNKTEGNLIHHYWINKTWLDNLGLEAPTTVDELYDVLVAFRDNDPNGNGQKDEIPYCVVGKDYPHRMFYDLLGSWGFGINGVMDSDYAFSWLDIDDAGKVRFIGREDKFKNMVEFYNKLWTEGLVDKESYSQDQTQAAAKVNAGQVGFVARAQNTQWMGAAAENYVQCPVLEGPYGDRALINVESNVQMTGVAVITTANKYPEATMRWLDYFYSEEGTVLCRLGIEGESYEVVDGKYQLLDNIKNNPDGLTLDQALGQWAIFPGGYLPQYITNEVDQSAAQLPETKAANDVVRDYVVPFETVPRV
;
A
#
# COMPACT_ATOMS: atom_id res chain seq x y z
N ASN A 1 -6.60 -27.93 12.83
CA ASN A 1 -7.87 -28.67 12.71
C ASN A 1 -7.82 -29.87 11.74
N GLY A 2 -6.64 -30.12 11.07
CA GLY A 2 -6.47 -31.26 10.14
C GLY A 2 -7.26 -31.15 8.83
N GLN A 3 -7.72 -29.98 8.46
CA GLN A 3 -8.48 -29.75 7.22
C GLN A 3 -7.56 -29.35 6.04
N LEU A 4 -6.40 -28.83 6.32
CA LEU A 4 -5.42 -28.41 5.31
C LEU A 4 -4.29 -29.43 5.19
N GLY A 5 -3.89 -29.72 3.96
CA GLY A 5 -2.69 -30.51 3.66
C GLY A 5 -1.44 -29.67 3.81
N ALA A 6 -0.36 -30.26 4.29
CA ALA A 6 0.95 -29.62 4.34
C ALA A 6 1.53 -29.56 2.92
N LEU A 7 1.68 -28.34 2.36
CA LEU A 7 2.12 -28.14 0.97
C LEU A 7 3.61 -28.40 0.77
N ASP A 8 4.41 -28.32 1.84
CA ASP A 8 5.82 -28.67 1.82
C ASP A 8 6.07 -30.13 1.39
N GLU A 9 5.09 -31.04 1.58
CA GLU A 9 5.14 -32.41 1.07
C GLU A 9 4.98 -32.49 -0.47
N TYR A 10 4.52 -31.42 -1.12
CA TYR A 10 4.21 -31.34 -2.55
C TYR A 10 5.08 -30.34 -3.32
N LEU A 11 6.10 -29.75 -2.71
CA LEU A 11 6.96 -28.75 -3.36
C LEU A 11 7.74 -29.32 -4.56
N ASP A 12 8.01 -30.62 -4.60
CA ASP A 12 8.59 -31.29 -5.77
C ASP A 12 7.71 -31.17 -7.03
N TYR A 13 6.42 -30.92 -6.86
CA TYR A 13 5.47 -30.71 -7.94
C TYR A 13 5.25 -29.21 -8.26
N ALA A 14 5.98 -28.32 -7.59
CA ALA A 14 5.87 -26.87 -7.69
C ALA A 14 7.25 -26.20 -7.90
N PRO A 15 7.92 -26.44 -9.04
CA PRO A 15 9.28 -25.96 -9.28
C PRO A 15 9.39 -24.42 -9.27
N ASN A 16 8.38 -23.68 -9.74
CA ASN A 16 8.40 -22.22 -9.74
C ASN A 16 8.35 -21.67 -8.32
N LEU A 17 7.38 -22.11 -7.52
CA LEU A 17 7.25 -21.69 -6.12
C LEU A 17 8.47 -22.12 -5.28
N SER A 18 8.97 -23.34 -5.49
CA SER A 18 10.15 -23.86 -4.80
C SER A 18 11.38 -23.00 -5.05
N ALA A 19 11.61 -22.61 -6.31
CA ALA A 19 12.72 -21.72 -6.66
C ALA A 19 12.61 -20.35 -5.97
N LEU A 20 11.41 -19.78 -5.86
CA LEU A 20 11.18 -18.49 -5.16
C LEU A 20 11.44 -18.61 -3.65
N ILE A 21 11.01 -19.71 -3.03
CA ILE A 21 11.26 -20.01 -1.61
C ILE A 21 12.76 -20.21 -1.32
N GLU A 22 13.50 -20.79 -2.26
CA GLU A 22 14.95 -21.01 -2.12
C GLU A 22 15.76 -19.73 -2.32
N GLN A 23 15.30 -18.84 -3.20
CA GLN A 23 15.98 -17.58 -3.51
C GLN A 23 15.81 -16.52 -2.43
N ASP A 24 14.72 -16.60 -1.65
CA ASP A 24 14.37 -15.55 -0.68
C ASP A 24 13.88 -16.18 0.65
N ASP A 25 14.76 -16.17 1.64
CA ASP A 25 14.48 -16.69 2.98
C ASP A 25 13.31 -15.97 3.69
N ALA A 26 13.04 -14.71 3.33
CA ALA A 26 11.90 -13.97 3.85
C ALA A 26 10.57 -14.58 3.35
N ILE A 27 10.53 -15.09 2.11
CA ILE A 27 9.36 -15.82 1.60
C ILE A 27 9.13 -17.08 2.44
N ARG A 28 10.18 -17.89 2.62
CA ARG A 28 10.10 -19.11 3.43
C ARG A 28 9.58 -18.83 4.83
N LYS A 29 10.16 -17.84 5.52
CA LYS A 29 9.76 -17.43 6.87
C LYS A 29 8.32 -16.91 6.92
N GLY A 30 7.92 -16.14 5.91
CA GLY A 30 6.59 -15.53 5.84
C GLY A 30 5.45 -16.50 5.60
N ILE A 31 5.71 -17.70 5.07
CA ILE A 31 4.68 -18.71 4.76
C ILE A 31 4.77 -19.98 5.61
N THR A 32 5.83 -20.14 6.40
CA THR A 32 6.00 -21.29 7.29
C THR A 32 5.26 -21.02 8.62
N MET A 33 4.38 -21.93 8.98
CA MET A 33 3.64 -21.86 10.24
C MET A 33 4.52 -22.30 11.44
N PRO A 34 4.13 -21.98 12.69
CA PRO A 34 4.92 -22.32 13.88
C PRO A 34 5.19 -23.81 14.08
N ASP A 35 4.41 -24.69 13.45
CA ASP A 35 4.64 -26.15 13.46
C ASP A 35 5.68 -26.61 12.43
N GLY A 36 6.24 -25.68 11.65
CA GLY A 36 7.28 -25.93 10.66
C GLY A 36 6.76 -26.26 9.26
N HIS A 37 5.44 -26.29 9.06
CA HIS A 37 4.82 -26.64 7.78
C HIS A 37 4.32 -25.41 7.00
N ILE A 38 4.18 -25.58 5.68
CA ILE A 38 3.55 -24.63 4.76
C ILE A 38 2.16 -25.16 4.40
N TYR A 39 1.11 -24.35 4.62
CA TYR A 39 -0.28 -24.78 4.37
C TYR A 39 -0.98 -24.02 3.24
N SER A 40 -0.33 -23.00 2.70
CA SER A 40 -0.95 -22.16 1.66
C SER A 40 0.06 -21.65 0.65
N CYS A 41 -0.42 -21.44 -0.56
CA CYS A 41 0.31 -20.72 -1.60
C CYS A 41 0.16 -19.21 -1.38
N PRO A 42 1.24 -18.43 -1.37
CA PRO A 42 1.19 -16.98 -1.16
C PRO A 42 0.93 -16.21 -2.46
N GLN A 43 0.54 -14.95 -2.34
CA GLN A 43 0.78 -13.94 -3.35
C GLN A 43 2.10 -13.25 -3.05
N LEU A 44 3.00 -13.28 -4.01
CA LEU A 44 4.32 -12.64 -3.94
C LEU A 44 4.34 -11.41 -4.83
N ASN A 45 4.85 -10.30 -4.30
CA ASN A 45 4.95 -9.04 -5.02
C ASN A 45 6.28 -8.35 -4.74
N LYS A 46 7.12 -8.22 -5.78
CA LYS A 46 8.42 -7.52 -5.74
C LYS A 46 8.42 -6.21 -6.54
N THR A 47 7.26 -5.60 -6.73
CA THR A 47 7.21 -4.33 -7.43
C THR A 47 7.60 -3.18 -6.52
N GLU A 48 8.34 -2.21 -7.07
CA GLU A 48 8.71 -1.00 -6.35
C GLU A 48 7.49 -0.14 -5.98
N GLY A 49 6.45 -0.15 -6.79
CA GLY A 49 5.25 0.66 -6.57
C GLY A 49 4.34 0.16 -5.46
N ASN A 50 4.48 -1.10 -5.04
CA ASN A 50 3.66 -1.70 -3.98
C ASN A 50 4.21 -1.42 -2.58
N LEU A 51 5.32 -0.70 -2.50
CA LEU A 51 6.06 -0.51 -1.27
C LEU A 51 5.55 0.64 -0.41
N ILE A 52 4.69 1.55 -0.95
CA ILE A 52 4.55 2.86 -0.33
C ILE A 52 3.10 3.35 -0.33
N HIS A 53 2.59 3.66 0.84
CA HIS A 53 1.42 4.52 1.02
C HIS A 53 1.89 5.97 1.09
N HIS A 54 1.49 6.76 0.11
CA HIS A 54 1.91 8.14 -0.02
C HIS A 54 1.11 9.11 0.85
N TYR A 55 1.72 10.27 1.13
CA TYR A 55 1.09 11.44 1.70
C TYR A 55 0.94 12.47 0.59
N TRP A 56 -0.29 12.80 0.24
CA TRP A 56 -0.56 13.77 -0.81
C TRP A 56 -0.97 15.09 -0.20
N ILE A 57 -0.28 16.16 -0.59
CA ILE A 57 -0.60 17.52 -0.15
C ILE A 57 -1.02 18.37 -1.34
N ASN A 58 -2.04 19.19 -1.15
CA ASN A 58 -2.56 20.08 -2.18
C ASN A 58 -1.58 21.23 -2.43
N LYS A 59 -0.80 21.08 -3.50
CA LYS A 59 0.21 22.08 -3.89
C LYS A 59 -0.44 23.39 -4.29
N THR A 60 -1.59 23.37 -4.94
CA THR A 60 -2.31 24.59 -5.33
C THR A 60 -2.68 25.41 -4.09
N TRP A 61 -3.09 24.75 -3.01
CA TRP A 61 -3.39 25.43 -1.75
C TRP A 61 -2.14 26.01 -1.09
N LEU A 62 -1.04 25.28 -1.11
CA LEU A 62 0.25 25.79 -0.63
C LEU A 62 0.67 27.03 -1.40
N ASP A 63 0.64 26.96 -2.74
CA ASP A 63 1.02 28.07 -3.61
C ASP A 63 0.13 29.31 -3.38
N ASN A 64 -1.19 29.11 -3.25
CA ASN A 64 -2.15 30.22 -3.00
C ASN A 64 -1.93 30.91 -1.66
N LEU A 65 -1.43 30.19 -0.66
CA LEU A 65 -1.11 30.74 0.66
C LEU A 65 0.36 31.16 0.81
N GLY A 66 1.19 30.92 -0.21
CA GLY A 66 2.64 31.20 -0.17
C GLY A 66 3.39 30.32 0.82
N LEU A 67 2.96 29.06 0.98
CA LEU A 67 3.53 28.08 1.90
C LEU A 67 4.38 27.05 1.14
N GLU A 68 5.41 26.53 1.80
CA GLU A 68 6.17 25.38 1.33
C GLU A 68 5.57 24.07 1.87
N ALA A 69 5.89 22.95 1.21
CA ALA A 69 5.51 21.64 1.70
C ALA A 69 6.20 21.34 3.04
N PRO A 70 5.48 20.82 4.06
CA PRO A 70 6.06 20.58 5.37
C PRO A 70 7.10 19.45 5.32
N THR A 71 8.13 19.57 6.15
CA THR A 71 9.20 18.59 6.35
C THR A 71 9.24 18.01 7.76
N THR A 72 8.48 18.61 8.68
CA THR A 72 8.32 18.17 10.06
C THR A 72 6.83 18.05 10.41
N VAL A 73 6.51 17.30 11.46
CA VAL A 73 5.12 17.18 11.95
C VAL A 73 4.58 18.50 12.52
N ASP A 74 5.44 19.36 13.05
CA ASP A 74 5.07 20.69 13.53
C ASP A 74 4.74 21.61 12.35
N GLU A 75 5.54 21.59 11.29
CA GLU A 75 5.22 22.33 10.06
C GLU A 75 3.94 21.83 9.40
N LEU A 76 3.69 20.50 9.43
CA LEU A 76 2.40 19.95 8.97
C LEU A 76 1.23 20.56 9.77
N TYR A 77 1.36 20.61 11.10
CA TYR A 77 0.34 21.23 11.93
C TYR A 77 0.06 22.69 11.50
N ASP A 78 1.11 23.49 11.32
CA ASP A 78 0.99 24.91 10.92
C ASP A 78 0.33 25.05 9.54
N VAL A 79 0.68 24.20 8.59
CA VAL A 79 0.06 24.14 7.25
C VAL A 79 -1.42 23.76 7.35
N LEU A 80 -1.78 22.76 8.17
CA LEU A 80 -3.18 22.36 8.36
C LEU A 80 -4.01 23.49 9.02
N VAL A 81 -3.43 24.23 9.97
CA VAL A 81 -4.07 25.43 10.56
C VAL A 81 -4.28 26.51 9.48
N ALA A 82 -3.27 26.75 8.65
CA ALA A 82 -3.40 27.72 7.56
C ALA A 82 -4.48 27.31 6.55
N PHE A 83 -4.60 26.03 6.23
CA PHE A 83 -5.66 25.50 5.36
C PHE A 83 -7.05 25.72 5.96
N ARG A 84 -7.24 25.50 7.28
CA ARG A 84 -8.52 25.70 7.97
C ARG A 84 -8.93 27.18 8.04
N ASP A 85 -7.96 28.06 8.32
CA ASP A 85 -8.25 29.44 8.71
C ASP A 85 -8.35 30.43 7.52
N ASN A 86 -7.88 29.98 6.34
CA ASN A 86 -7.92 30.76 5.12
C ASN A 86 -8.88 30.12 4.09
N ASP A 87 -8.93 30.67 2.90
CA ASP A 87 -9.70 30.19 1.74
C ASP A 87 -8.70 29.81 0.62
N PRO A 88 -7.94 28.70 0.77
CA PRO A 88 -6.93 28.32 -0.19
C PRO A 88 -7.48 27.82 -1.52
N ASN A 89 -8.74 27.39 -1.58
CA ASN A 89 -9.42 27.02 -2.82
C ASN A 89 -10.07 28.23 -3.52
N GLY A 90 -10.18 29.39 -2.86
CA GLY A 90 -10.64 30.63 -3.43
C GLY A 90 -12.14 30.70 -3.75
N ASN A 91 -12.94 29.82 -3.12
CA ASN A 91 -14.37 29.71 -3.41
C ASN A 91 -15.24 30.63 -2.52
N GLY A 92 -14.66 31.28 -1.52
CA GLY A 92 -15.34 32.18 -0.60
C GLY A 92 -16.21 31.51 0.46
N GLN A 93 -16.07 30.19 0.62
CA GLN A 93 -16.78 29.38 1.61
C GLN A 93 -15.79 28.86 2.67
N LYS A 94 -16.31 28.43 3.80
CA LYS A 94 -15.51 27.77 4.84
C LYS A 94 -15.81 26.28 4.80
N ASP A 95 -15.33 25.62 3.76
CA ASP A 95 -15.57 24.22 3.49
C ASP A 95 -14.27 23.41 3.35
N GLU A 96 -13.14 24.01 3.78
CA GLU A 96 -11.86 23.37 3.78
C GLU A 96 -11.79 22.21 4.79
N ILE A 97 -11.26 21.12 4.30
CA ILE A 97 -10.91 19.92 5.07
C ILE A 97 -9.38 19.83 5.08
N PRO A 98 -8.71 20.31 6.15
CA PRO A 98 -7.25 20.33 6.16
C PRO A 98 -6.64 18.94 6.01
N TYR A 99 -7.13 17.94 6.73
CA TYR A 99 -6.67 16.56 6.69
C TYR A 99 -7.85 15.59 6.53
N CYS A 100 -7.89 14.87 5.44
CA CYS A 100 -8.87 13.83 5.14
C CYS A 100 -8.28 12.44 5.35
N VAL A 101 -8.97 11.59 6.11
CA VAL A 101 -8.62 10.20 6.37
C VAL A 101 -9.76 9.29 5.93
N VAL A 102 -9.43 8.18 5.29
CA VAL A 102 -10.38 7.09 4.97
C VAL A 102 -10.30 6.03 6.04
N GLY A 103 -11.16 6.13 7.06
CA GLY A 103 -11.05 5.31 8.27
C GLY A 103 -12.24 4.40 8.60
N LYS A 104 -13.28 4.33 7.74
CA LYS A 104 -14.50 3.56 8.01
C LYS A 104 -14.23 2.10 8.37
N ASP A 105 -13.38 1.43 7.57
CA ASP A 105 -13.09 0.00 7.76
C ASP A 105 -11.82 -0.21 8.60
N TYR A 106 -10.98 0.82 8.73
CA TYR A 106 -9.66 0.76 9.36
C TYR A 106 -9.36 2.01 10.17
N PRO A 107 -10.03 2.24 11.31
CA PRO A 107 -9.92 3.48 12.08
C PRO A 107 -8.51 3.75 12.66
N HIS A 108 -7.69 2.71 12.80
CA HIS A 108 -6.31 2.83 13.28
C HIS A 108 -5.34 3.40 12.23
N ARG A 109 -5.74 3.43 10.96
CA ARG A 109 -4.87 3.87 9.84
C ARG A 109 -4.32 5.28 10.03
N MET A 110 -5.08 6.19 10.62
CA MET A 110 -4.61 7.53 10.90
C MET A 110 -3.34 7.54 11.76
N PHE A 111 -3.26 6.67 12.76
CA PHE A 111 -2.07 6.56 13.62
C PHE A 111 -0.88 5.93 12.89
N TYR A 112 -1.17 5.03 11.95
CA TYR A 112 -0.14 4.32 11.20
C TYR A 112 0.63 5.24 10.26
N ASP A 113 -0.04 6.26 9.73
CA ASP A 113 0.53 7.12 8.70
C ASP A 113 1.81 7.84 9.16
N LEU A 114 1.92 8.25 10.41
CA LEU A 114 3.08 8.98 10.93
C LEU A 114 3.92 8.19 11.96
N LEU A 115 3.71 6.88 12.13
CA LEU A 115 4.47 6.08 13.12
C LEU A 115 5.99 6.23 12.97
N GLY A 116 6.50 6.24 11.75
CA GLY A 116 7.93 6.39 11.46
C GLY A 116 8.49 7.73 11.90
N SER A 117 7.67 8.80 11.95
CA SER A 117 8.05 10.11 12.50
C SER A 117 8.22 10.08 14.03
N TRP A 118 7.66 9.08 14.71
CA TRP A 118 7.85 8.86 16.15
C TRP A 118 8.83 7.73 16.46
N GLY A 119 9.55 7.22 15.46
CA GLY A 119 10.57 6.20 15.64
C GLY A 119 10.03 4.79 15.85
N PHE A 120 8.78 4.54 15.40
CA PHE A 120 8.19 3.21 15.43
C PHE A 120 8.26 2.53 14.08
N GLY A 121 8.41 1.22 14.08
CA GLY A 121 8.45 0.40 12.88
C GLY A 121 9.73 0.51 12.04
N ILE A 122 10.74 1.26 12.48
CA ILE A 122 11.99 1.49 11.75
C ILE A 122 12.80 0.20 11.60
N ASN A 123 12.78 -0.66 12.61
CA ASN A 123 13.50 -1.95 12.62
C ASN A 123 12.58 -3.13 12.24
N GLY A 124 11.36 -2.86 11.85
CA GLY A 124 10.36 -3.84 11.47
C GLY A 124 9.03 -3.67 12.19
N VAL A 125 7.95 -3.92 11.48
CA VAL A 125 6.58 -3.96 12.01
C VAL A 125 6.08 -5.39 11.97
N MET A 126 5.53 -5.89 13.06
CA MET A 126 5.01 -7.25 13.13
C MET A 126 3.55 -7.31 12.70
N ASP A 127 3.20 -6.60 11.62
CA ASP A 127 1.79 -6.55 11.24
C ASP A 127 1.53 -6.44 9.73
N SER A 128 0.37 -6.94 9.35
CA SER A 128 -0.22 -6.69 8.06
C SER A 128 -1.17 -5.49 8.15
N ASP A 129 -1.46 -4.89 7.01
CA ASP A 129 -2.39 -3.79 6.83
C ASP A 129 -3.79 -4.01 7.47
N TYR A 130 -4.12 -5.26 7.76
CA TYR A 130 -5.43 -5.71 8.22
C TYR A 130 -5.50 -6.08 9.70
N ALA A 131 -4.36 -6.29 10.37
CA ALA A 131 -4.30 -6.78 11.75
C ALA A 131 -3.27 -6.03 12.57
N PHE A 132 -3.49 -4.73 12.80
CA PHE A 132 -2.56 -3.87 13.52
C PHE A 132 -2.37 -4.35 14.98
N SER A 133 -1.24 -4.99 15.25
CA SER A 133 -0.94 -5.60 16.55
C SER A 133 -0.34 -4.61 17.56
N TRP A 134 0.06 -3.41 17.12
CA TRP A 134 0.81 -2.44 17.93
C TRP A 134 2.18 -2.99 18.40
N LEU A 135 2.72 -3.94 17.65
CA LEU A 135 4.03 -4.53 17.90
C LEU A 135 5.03 -4.02 16.85
N ASP A 136 6.22 -3.67 17.31
CA ASP A 136 7.37 -3.42 16.46
C ASP A 136 8.64 -4.02 17.07
N ILE A 137 9.79 -3.75 16.45
CA ILE A 137 11.09 -4.20 16.90
C ILE A 137 11.89 -3.00 17.35
N ASP A 138 12.38 -3.04 18.60
CA ASP A 138 13.22 -1.98 19.15
C ASP A 138 14.66 -2.03 18.61
N ASP A 139 15.48 -1.02 18.95
CA ASP A 139 16.86 -0.92 18.50
C ASP A 139 17.77 -2.07 19.01
N ALA A 140 17.31 -2.83 19.99
CA ALA A 140 17.99 -4.02 20.50
C ALA A 140 17.52 -5.31 19.79
N GLY A 141 16.65 -5.22 18.78
CA GLY A 141 16.09 -6.35 18.06
C GLY A 141 15.01 -7.12 18.82
N LYS A 142 14.41 -6.51 19.86
CA LYS A 142 13.36 -7.13 20.65
C LYS A 142 11.99 -6.62 20.25
N VAL A 143 11.03 -7.54 20.25
CA VAL A 143 9.61 -7.20 20.06
C VAL A 143 9.13 -6.36 21.25
N ARG A 144 8.49 -5.23 20.96
CA ARG A 144 7.86 -4.37 21.96
C ARG A 144 6.41 -4.06 21.57
N PHE A 145 5.58 -3.80 22.57
CA PHE A 145 4.24 -3.26 22.39
C PHE A 145 4.30 -1.73 22.48
N ILE A 146 4.20 -1.06 21.33
CA ILE A 146 4.40 0.39 21.21
C ILE A 146 3.37 1.22 22.02
N GLY A 147 2.18 0.70 22.25
CA GLY A 147 1.14 1.36 23.05
C GLY A 147 1.53 1.66 24.51
N ARG A 148 2.68 1.15 24.99
CA ARG A 148 3.22 1.45 26.32
C ARG A 148 4.32 2.52 26.31
N GLU A 149 4.74 2.94 25.12
CA GLU A 149 5.85 3.88 24.95
C GLU A 149 5.38 5.34 25.10
N ASP A 150 6.19 6.16 25.77
CA ASP A 150 5.89 7.58 25.93
C ASP A 150 5.83 8.32 24.59
N LYS A 151 6.65 7.92 23.62
CA LYS A 151 6.61 8.43 22.24
C LYS A 151 5.25 8.16 21.59
N PHE A 152 4.65 6.98 21.86
CA PHE A 152 3.32 6.66 21.33
C PHE A 152 2.22 7.53 21.95
N LYS A 153 2.29 7.74 23.26
CA LYS A 153 1.38 8.67 23.94
C LYS A 153 1.49 10.08 23.35
N ASN A 154 2.69 10.57 23.13
CA ASN A 154 2.92 11.88 22.51
C ASN A 154 2.32 11.96 21.07
N MET A 155 2.46 10.90 20.29
CA MET A 155 1.82 10.80 18.97
C MET A 155 0.30 10.87 19.07
N VAL A 156 -0.30 10.15 20.00
CA VAL A 156 -1.77 10.18 20.23
C VAL A 156 -2.20 11.58 20.68
N GLU A 157 -1.43 12.26 21.51
CA GLU A 157 -1.68 13.65 21.92
C GLU A 157 -1.64 14.61 20.72
N PHE A 158 -0.70 14.42 19.78
CA PHE A 158 -0.65 15.18 18.53
C PHE A 158 -1.91 14.97 17.68
N TYR A 159 -2.32 13.73 17.45
CA TYR A 159 -3.55 13.45 16.69
C TYR A 159 -4.82 13.97 17.41
N ASN A 160 -4.86 13.88 18.74
CA ASN A 160 -5.95 14.44 19.52
C ASN A 160 -6.02 15.96 19.36
N LYS A 161 -4.88 16.65 19.31
CA LYS A 161 -4.80 18.09 19.03
C LYS A 161 -5.37 18.40 17.64
N LEU A 162 -4.95 17.68 16.59
CA LEU A 162 -5.50 17.85 15.25
C LEU A 162 -7.02 17.67 15.21
N TRP A 163 -7.53 16.66 15.93
CA TRP A 163 -8.96 16.37 16.00
C TRP A 163 -9.74 17.45 16.73
N THR A 164 -9.28 17.83 17.92
CA THR A 164 -9.99 18.81 18.78
C THR A 164 -10.00 20.22 18.19
N GLU A 165 -8.99 20.55 17.39
CA GLU A 165 -8.90 21.83 16.69
C GLU A 165 -9.60 21.84 15.33
N GLY A 166 -10.24 20.72 14.94
CA GLY A 166 -10.99 20.61 13.69
C GLY A 166 -10.13 20.59 12.43
N LEU A 167 -8.89 20.11 12.56
CA LEU A 167 -7.95 19.95 11.44
C LEU A 167 -8.13 18.62 10.70
N VAL A 168 -8.84 17.65 11.30
CA VAL A 168 -9.19 16.38 10.68
C VAL A 168 -10.65 16.34 10.30
N ASP A 169 -10.96 15.80 9.14
CA ASP A 169 -12.33 15.60 8.68
C ASP A 169 -13.17 14.85 9.72
N LYS A 170 -14.30 15.43 10.11
CA LYS A 170 -15.19 14.84 11.11
C LYS A 170 -15.79 13.49 10.68
N GLU A 171 -15.85 13.24 9.38
CA GLU A 171 -16.36 12.00 8.81
C GLU A 171 -15.27 10.92 8.63
N SER A 172 -14.01 11.19 9.01
CA SER A 172 -12.86 10.29 8.83
C SER A 172 -13.11 8.85 9.26
N TYR A 173 -13.90 8.62 10.32
CA TYR A 173 -14.21 7.27 10.82
C TYR A 173 -15.48 6.65 10.25
N SER A 174 -16.24 7.39 9.43
CA SER A 174 -17.49 6.92 8.82
C SER A 174 -17.46 6.90 7.30
N GLN A 175 -16.52 7.60 6.69
CA GLN A 175 -16.40 7.70 5.23
C GLN A 175 -15.57 6.56 4.64
N ASP A 176 -16.01 6.10 3.47
CA ASP A 176 -15.24 5.22 2.60
C ASP A 176 -14.42 6.03 1.57
N GLN A 177 -13.65 5.29 0.75
CA GLN A 177 -12.80 5.90 -0.28
C GLN A 177 -13.59 6.70 -1.33
N THR A 178 -14.79 6.25 -1.69
CA THR A 178 -15.63 6.96 -2.68
C THR A 178 -16.10 8.31 -2.13
N GLN A 179 -16.47 8.35 -0.86
CA GLN A 179 -16.89 9.59 -0.18
C GLN A 179 -15.71 10.56 -0.02
N ALA A 180 -14.52 10.07 0.34
CA ALA A 180 -13.31 10.88 0.41
C ALA A 180 -12.92 11.43 -0.98
N ALA A 181 -13.00 10.59 -2.03
CA ALA A 181 -12.74 10.99 -3.41
C ALA A 181 -13.67 12.12 -3.87
N ALA A 182 -14.96 12.08 -3.49
CA ALA A 182 -15.91 13.13 -3.82
C ALA A 182 -15.49 14.48 -3.22
N LYS A 183 -15.01 14.52 -1.97
CA LYS A 183 -14.51 15.74 -1.30
C LYS A 183 -13.23 16.27 -1.96
N VAL A 184 -12.30 15.35 -2.32
CA VAL A 184 -11.08 15.71 -3.05
C VAL A 184 -11.41 16.31 -4.41
N ASN A 185 -12.32 15.69 -5.18
CA ASN A 185 -12.74 16.19 -6.48
C ASN A 185 -13.54 17.49 -6.40
N ALA A 186 -14.20 17.77 -5.27
CA ALA A 186 -14.83 19.05 -5.00
C ALA A 186 -13.83 20.17 -4.63
N GLY A 187 -12.53 19.87 -4.55
CA GLY A 187 -11.48 20.82 -4.21
C GLY A 187 -11.46 21.24 -2.74
N GLN A 188 -12.01 20.42 -1.85
CA GLN A 188 -12.21 20.72 -0.44
C GLN A 188 -11.09 20.19 0.48
N VAL A 189 -10.14 19.42 -0.03
CA VAL A 189 -9.17 18.68 0.79
C VAL A 189 -7.75 19.20 0.61
N GLY A 190 -7.04 19.45 1.72
CA GLY A 190 -5.66 19.93 1.74
C GLY A 190 -4.61 18.79 1.79
N PHE A 191 -4.77 17.86 2.71
CA PHE A 191 -3.83 16.77 2.93
C PHE A 191 -4.57 15.43 3.00
N VAL A 192 -4.02 14.42 2.33
CA VAL A 192 -4.54 13.05 2.32
C VAL A 192 -3.38 12.08 2.56
N ALA A 193 -3.51 11.27 3.59
CA ALA A 193 -2.57 10.19 3.82
C ALA A 193 -3.06 8.88 3.18
N ARG A 194 -2.11 8.01 2.85
CA ARG A 194 -2.34 6.62 2.52
C ARG A 194 -3.07 6.33 1.21
N ALA A 195 -2.74 7.06 0.17
CA ALA A 195 -3.13 6.70 -1.19
C ALA A 195 -1.90 6.24 -1.98
N GLN A 196 -1.93 5.02 -2.53
CA GLN A 196 -0.83 4.49 -3.35
C GLN A 196 -0.56 5.35 -4.59
N ASN A 197 -1.60 5.95 -5.12
CA ASN A 197 -1.54 6.80 -6.31
C ASN A 197 -2.68 7.83 -6.27
N THR A 198 -2.69 8.70 -7.25
CA THR A 198 -3.67 9.79 -7.35
C THR A 198 -4.89 9.45 -8.22
N GLN A 199 -4.99 8.27 -8.81
CA GLN A 199 -6.08 7.95 -9.76
C GLN A 199 -7.47 8.10 -9.14
N TRP A 200 -7.63 7.71 -7.87
CA TRP A 200 -8.91 7.85 -7.17
C TRP A 200 -9.30 9.32 -6.92
N MET A 201 -8.36 10.26 -7.06
CA MET A 201 -8.58 11.70 -6.97
C MET A 201 -9.16 12.30 -8.25
N GLY A 202 -9.28 11.50 -9.33
CA GLY A 202 -9.80 11.96 -10.60
C GLY A 202 -9.09 13.19 -11.14
N ALA A 203 -9.84 14.18 -11.65
CA ALA A 203 -9.27 15.41 -12.20
C ALA A 203 -8.54 16.28 -11.16
N ALA A 204 -8.84 16.13 -9.87
CA ALA A 204 -8.16 16.88 -8.83
C ALA A 204 -6.71 16.43 -8.57
N ALA A 205 -6.31 15.27 -9.10
CA ALA A 205 -4.97 14.70 -8.91
C ALA A 205 -3.84 15.67 -9.29
N GLU A 206 -4.02 16.48 -10.32
CA GLU A 206 -3.05 17.49 -10.76
C GLU A 206 -2.69 18.55 -9.71
N ASN A 207 -3.57 18.75 -8.73
CA ASN A 207 -3.36 19.71 -7.64
C ASN A 207 -2.51 19.13 -6.49
N TYR A 208 -2.21 17.85 -6.50
CA TYR A 208 -1.54 17.16 -5.40
C TYR A 208 -0.13 16.72 -5.77
N VAL A 209 0.75 16.83 -4.80
CA VAL A 209 2.13 16.32 -4.87
C VAL A 209 2.41 15.45 -3.66
N GLN A 210 3.42 14.57 -3.78
CA GLN A 210 3.93 13.83 -2.63
C GLN A 210 4.47 14.79 -1.57
N CYS A 211 3.94 14.72 -0.37
CA CYS A 211 4.51 15.40 0.79
C CYS A 211 5.83 14.71 1.17
N PRO A 212 6.88 15.46 1.52
CA PRO A 212 8.10 14.88 2.07
C PRO A 212 7.79 14.00 3.30
N VAL A 213 8.65 13.01 3.57
CA VAL A 213 8.56 12.26 4.83
C VAL A 213 8.85 13.22 5.97
N LEU A 214 7.98 13.24 6.97
CA LEU A 214 8.02 14.22 8.05
C LEU A 214 8.95 13.78 9.17
N GLU A 215 9.80 14.68 9.62
CA GLU A 215 10.58 14.49 10.84
C GLU A 215 9.68 14.74 12.06
N GLY A 216 9.73 13.83 13.01
CA GLY A 216 8.98 13.91 14.25
C GLY A 216 9.71 14.63 15.37
N PRO A 217 9.08 14.78 16.54
CA PRO A 217 9.60 15.58 17.66
C PRO A 217 10.86 15.01 18.32
N TYR A 218 11.23 13.79 17.98
CA TYR A 218 12.42 13.10 18.50
C TYR A 218 13.54 12.98 17.46
N GLY A 219 13.38 13.60 16.27
CA GLY A 219 14.32 13.53 15.17
C GLY A 219 14.20 12.27 14.29
N ASP A 220 13.23 11.43 14.58
CA ASP A 220 12.95 10.23 13.79
C ASP A 220 12.26 10.64 12.47
N ARG A 221 12.67 10.03 11.35
CA ARG A 221 12.15 10.32 10.02
C ARG A 221 12.18 9.07 9.16
N ALA A 222 11.06 8.37 9.07
CA ALA A 222 10.95 7.15 8.28
C ALA A 222 9.56 6.96 7.70
N LEU A 223 9.47 6.34 6.55
CA LEU A 223 8.24 5.84 5.96
C LEU A 223 8.22 4.32 6.17
N ILE A 224 7.31 3.84 7.01
CA ILE A 224 7.23 2.44 7.42
C ILE A 224 6.18 1.62 6.66
N ASN A 225 5.41 2.28 5.82
CA ASN A 225 4.33 1.66 5.05
C ASN A 225 4.87 0.87 3.85
N VAL A 226 5.58 -0.21 4.15
CA VAL A 226 6.18 -1.10 3.17
C VAL A 226 5.39 -2.41 3.18
N GLU A 227 4.81 -2.77 2.04
CA GLU A 227 4.15 -4.06 1.92
C GLU A 227 5.18 -5.20 1.78
N SER A 228 4.90 -6.33 2.42
CA SER A 228 5.74 -7.54 2.35
C SER A 228 5.83 -8.10 0.92
N ASN A 229 7.03 -8.64 0.51
CA ASN A 229 7.15 -9.47 -0.67
C ASN A 229 6.15 -10.64 -0.65
N VAL A 230 5.78 -11.08 0.55
CA VAL A 230 4.63 -11.96 0.77
C VAL A 230 3.42 -11.08 1.05
N GLN A 231 2.78 -10.59 -0.01
CA GLN A 231 1.64 -9.68 0.11
C GLN A 231 0.46 -10.34 0.82
N MET A 232 0.18 -11.60 0.47
CA MET A 232 -0.86 -12.41 1.11
C MET A 232 -0.34 -13.83 1.34
N THR A 233 -0.49 -14.35 2.55
CA THR A 233 0.01 -15.68 2.92
C THR A 233 -0.95 -16.81 2.58
N GLY A 234 -2.25 -16.57 2.40
CA GLY A 234 -3.29 -17.60 2.36
C GLY A 234 -4.21 -17.50 1.15
N VAL A 235 -3.67 -17.32 -0.08
CA VAL A 235 -4.52 -17.13 -1.28
C VAL A 235 -5.02 -18.45 -1.88
N ALA A 236 -4.29 -19.56 -1.70
CA ALA A 236 -4.76 -20.88 -2.10
C ALA A 236 -4.28 -21.94 -1.12
N VAL A 237 -5.15 -22.92 -0.86
CA VAL A 237 -4.86 -24.04 0.03
C VAL A 237 -5.29 -25.36 -0.62
N ILE A 238 -4.64 -26.45 -0.25
CA ILE A 238 -5.08 -27.81 -0.61
C ILE A 238 -5.65 -28.45 0.64
N THR A 239 -6.92 -28.87 0.57
CA THR A 239 -7.57 -29.52 1.71
C THR A 239 -7.23 -31.00 1.75
N THR A 240 -7.29 -31.61 2.94
CA THR A 240 -7.09 -33.07 3.12
C THR A 240 -8.16 -33.93 2.41
N ALA A 241 -9.24 -33.33 1.95
CA ALA A 241 -10.27 -34.00 1.14
C ALA A 241 -9.88 -34.09 -0.35
N ASN A 242 -8.85 -33.38 -0.79
CA ASN A 242 -8.37 -33.43 -2.18
C ASN A 242 -7.80 -34.82 -2.49
N LYS A 243 -8.29 -35.42 -3.56
CA LYS A 243 -7.85 -36.77 -4.00
C LYS A 243 -6.61 -36.73 -4.90
N TYR A 244 -6.24 -35.58 -5.40
CA TYR A 244 -5.18 -35.39 -6.38
C TYR A 244 -4.31 -34.17 -6.00
N PRO A 245 -3.71 -34.16 -4.80
CA PRO A 245 -2.98 -32.97 -4.30
C PRO A 245 -1.78 -32.62 -5.19
N GLU A 246 -1.08 -33.60 -5.72
CA GLU A 246 0.05 -33.41 -6.65
C GLU A 246 -0.38 -32.68 -7.93
N ALA A 247 -1.50 -33.05 -8.52
CA ALA A 247 -2.01 -32.41 -9.72
C ALA A 247 -2.49 -30.98 -9.41
N THR A 248 -3.13 -30.79 -8.25
CA THR A 248 -3.55 -29.47 -7.79
C THR A 248 -2.34 -28.57 -7.55
N MET A 249 -1.28 -29.10 -6.95
CA MET A 249 -0.06 -28.33 -6.70
C MET A 249 0.62 -27.89 -7.99
N ARG A 250 0.70 -28.76 -9.02
CA ARG A 250 1.20 -28.37 -10.35
C ARG A 250 0.35 -27.29 -11.01
N TRP A 251 -0.95 -27.34 -10.84
CA TRP A 251 -1.85 -26.30 -11.35
C TRP A 251 -1.65 -24.98 -10.63
N LEU A 252 -1.49 -24.98 -9.31
CA LEU A 252 -1.21 -23.78 -8.54
C LEU A 252 0.18 -23.19 -8.86
N ASP A 253 1.17 -24.05 -9.10
CA ASP A 253 2.53 -23.63 -9.45
C ASP A 253 2.61 -22.90 -10.81
N TYR A 254 1.71 -23.23 -11.75
CA TYR A 254 1.63 -22.53 -13.03
C TYR A 254 1.49 -21.02 -12.87
N PHE A 255 0.75 -20.58 -11.87
CA PHE A 255 0.52 -19.15 -11.62
C PHE A 255 1.77 -18.41 -11.11
N TYR A 256 2.80 -19.11 -10.65
CA TYR A 256 4.12 -18.53 -10.31
C TYR A 256 5.08 -18.50 -11.50
N SER A 257 4.72 -19.11 -12.63
CA SER A 257 5.47 -18.92 -13.87
C SER A 257 5.24 -17.53 -14.46
N GLU A 258 6.16 -17.06 -15.30
CA GLU A 258 5.99 -15.80 -16.03
C GLU A 258 4.69 -15.83 -16.86
N GLU A 259 4.46 -16.92 -17.62
CA GLU A 259 3.25 -17.09 -18.45
C GLU A 259 1.97 -16.99 -17.62
N GLY A 260 1.90 -17.73 -16.48
CA GLY A 260 0.73 -17.72 -15.60
C GLY A 260 0.49 -16.34 -14.96
N THR A 261 1.56 -15.67 -14.53
CA THR A 261 1.47 -14.32 -13.97
C THR A 261 1.01 -13.32 -15.03
N VAL A 262 1.57 -13.35 -16.24
CA VAL A 262 1.19 -12.49 -17.36
C VAL A 262 -0.27 -12.69 -17.72
N LEU A 263 -0.71 -13.95 -17.90
CA LEU A 263 -2.10 -14.26 -18.18
C LEU A 263 -3.07 -13.67 -17.15
N CYS A 264 -2.74 -13.79 -15.87
CA CYS A 264 -3.59 -13.30 -14.78
C CYS A 264 -3.61 -11.79 -14.66
N ARG A 265 -2.50 -11.12 -14.99
CA ARG A 265 -2.35 -9.67 -14.78
C ARG A 265 -2.55 -8.82 -16.01
N LEU A 266 -2.14 -9.32 -17.17
CA LEU A 266 -2.20 -8.56 -18.43
C LEU A 266 -3.25 -9.11 -19.39
N GLY A 267 -3.66 -10.37 -19.23
CA GLY A 267 -4.66 -11.01 -20.09
C GLY A 267 -4.04 -11.67 -21.32
N ILE A 268 -4.50 -11.28 -22.50
CA ILE A 268 -4.20 -11.96 -23.78
C ILE A 268 -3.40 -11.04 -24.69
N GLU A 269 -2.24 -11.54 -25.17
CA GLU A 269 -1.41 -10.81 -26.13
C GLU A 269 -2.19 -10.52 -27.42
N GLY A 270 -2.09 -9.28 -27.92
CA GLY A 270 -2.82 -8.79 -29.06
C GLY A 270 -4.24 -8.30 -28.77
N GLU A 271 -4.78 -8.57 -27.57
CA GLU A 271 -6.13 -8.15 -27.15
C GLU A 271 -6.07 -7.09 -26.04
N SER A 272 -5.22 -7.29 -25.04
CA SER A 272 -5.05 -6.40 -23.89
C SER A 272 -3.65 -5.83 -23.77
N TYR A 273 -2.63 -6.54 -24.22
CA TYR A 273 -1.23 -6.12 -24.21
C TYR A 273 -0.49 -6.58 -25.47
N GLU A 274 0.69 -6.03 -25.68
CA GLU A 274 1.68 -6.47 -26.67
C GLU A 274 3.08 -6.49 -26.05
N VAL A 275 4.02 -7.19 -26.72
CA VAL A 275 5.44 -7.17 -26.32
C VAL A 275 6.23 -6.33 -27.30
N VAL A 276 6.78 -5.21 -26.83
CA VAL A 276 7.60 -4.28 -27.62
C VAL A 276 9.00 -4.21 -27.00
N ASP A 277 10.03 -4.56 -27.78
CA ASP A 277 11.41 -4.60 -27.34
C ASP A 277 11.61 -5.43 -26.05
N GLY A 278 10.91 -6.55 -25.92
CA GLY A 278 10.95 -7.45 -24.77
C GLY A 278 10.25 -6.92 -23.52
N LYS A 279 9.44 -5.87 -23.63
CA LYS A 279 8.67 -5.29 -22.52
C LYS A 279 7.18 -5.41 -22.78
N TYR A 280 6.43 -5.76 -21.75
CA TYR A 280 4.97 -5.76 -21.80
C TYR A 280 4.43 -4.33 -21.84
N GLN A 281 3.50 -4.07 -22.75
CA GLN A 281 2.83 -2.79 -22.90
C GLN A 281 1.33 -3.03 -23.08
N LEU A 282 0.52 -2.39 -22.26
CA LEU A 282 -0.94 -2.40 -22.46
C LEU A 282 -1.30 -1.71 -23.77
N LEU A 283 -2.27 -2.27 -24.47
CA LEU A 283 -2.80 -1.69 -25.70
C LEU A 283 -3.63 -0.42 -25.43
N ASP A 284 -3.85 0.36 -26.47
CA ASP A 284 -4.53 1.66 -26.37
C ASP A 284 -5.99 1.54 -25.91
N ASN A 285 -6.69 0.47 -26.31
CA ASN A 285 -8.04 0.15 -25.84
C ASN A 285 -8.11 -0.08 -24.31
N ILE A 286 -7.01 -0.36 -23.64
CA ILE A 286 -6.91 -0.47 -22.18
C ILE A 286 -6.51 0.88 -21.59
N LYS A 287 -5.42 1.51 -22.09
CA LYS A 287 -4.87 2.77 -21.54
C LYS A 287 -5.80 3.97 -21.73
N ASN A 288 -6.41 4.07 -22.90
CA ASN A 288 -7.24 5.20 -23.32
C ASN A 288 -8.63 4.69 -23.75
N ASN A 289 -9.21 3.78 -22.96
CA ASN A 289 -10.46 3.16 -23.36
C ASN A 289 -11.59 4.20 -23.58
N PRO A 290 -12.43 4.02 -24.61
CA PRO A 290 -13.46 4.98 -24.98
C PRO A 290 -14.64 5.03 -23.99
N ASP A 291 -14.77 4.04 -23.10
CA ASP A 291 -15.89 3.91 -22.17
C ASP A 291 -15.66 4.68 -20.86
N GLY A 292 -14.52 5.37 -20.73
CA GLY A 292 -14.17 6.16 -19.53
C GLY A 292 -13.92 5.32 -18.27
N LEU A 293 -13.56 4.05 -18.44
CA LEU A 293 -13.19 3.15 -17.34
C LEU A 293 -11.82 3.55 -16.77
N THR A 294 -11.60 3.30 -15.50
CA THR A 294 -10.24 3.35 -14.94
C THR A 294 -9.37 2.29 -15.60
N LEU A 295 -8.05 2.45 -15.53
CA LEU A 295 -7.10 1.46 -16.08
C LEU A 295 -7.40 0.05 -15.55
N ASP A 296 -7.63 -0.07 -14.26
CA ASP A 296 -7.93 -1.35 -13.61
C ASP A 296 -9.26 -1.94 -14.06
N GLN A 297 -10.30 -1.11 -14.29
CA GLN A 297 -11.58 -1.59 -14.82
C GLN A 297 -11.47 -2.06 -16.26
N ALA A 298 -10.71 -1.35 -17.09
CA ALA A 298 -10.47 -1.74 -18.47
C ALA A 298 -9.67 -3.04 -18.58
N LEU A 299 -8.60 -3.16 -17.79
CA LEU A 299 -7.77 -4.37 -17.72
C LEU A 299 -8.54 -5.57 -17.16
N GLY A 300 -9.43 -5.34 -16.18
CA GLY A 300 -10.25 -6.38 -15.56
C GLY A 300 -11.27 -7.04 -16.51
N GLN A 301 -11.44 -6.53 -17.75
CA GLN A 301 -12.21 -7.21 -18.78
C GLN A 301 -11.44 -8.38 -19.42
N TRP A 302 -10.11 -8.38 -19.32
CA TRP A 302 -9.19 -9.32 -19.97
C TRP A 302 -8.38 -10.16 -19.00
N ALA A 303 -8.12 -9.65 -17.82
CA ALA A 303 -7.29 -10.26 -16.79
C ALA A 303 -8.12 -10.56 -15.53
N ILE A 304 -7.69 -11.53 -14.75
CA ILE A 304 -8.35 -11.86 -13.46
C ILE A 304 -8.10 -10.76 -12.44
N PHE A 305 -6.92 -10.14 -12.47
CA PHE A 305 -6.62 -8.90 -11.74
C PHE A 305 -7.19 -7.69 -12.55
N PRO A 306 -7.75 -6.60 -11.94
CA PRO A 306 -7.36 -6.10 -10.64
C PRO A 306 -8.35 -6.46 -9.52
N GLY A 307 -7.79 -6.71 -8.33
CA GLY A 307 -8.54 -6.89 -7.08
C GLY A 307 -8.70 -8.33 -6.61
N GLY A 308 -8.20 -9.32 -7.36
CA GLY A 308 -8.15 -10.72 -6.95
C GLY A 308 -6.82 -11.10 -6.31
N TYR A 309 -6.87 -11.79 -5.16
CA TYR A 309 -5.68 -12.41 -4.60
C TYR A 309 -5.51 -13.79 -5.22
N LEU A 310 -4.39 -14.00 -5.90
CA LEU A 310 -4.04 -15.23 -6.60
C LEU A 310 -2.65 -15.71 -6.16
N PRO A 311 -2.38 -17.02 -6.23
CA PRO A 311 -1.01 -17.53 -6.23
C PRO A 311 -0.29 -16.94 -7.43
N GLN A 312 0.68 -16.05 -7.24
CA GLN A 312 1.41 -15.39 -8.32
C GLN A 312 2.68 -14.74 -7.80
N TYR A 313 3.59 -14.45 -8.73
CA TYR A 313 4.81 -13.70 -8.46
C TYR A 313 4.86 -12.45 -9.35
N ILE A 314 4.56 -11.31 -8.74
CA ILE A 314 4.46 -10.03 -9.44
C ILE A 314 5.81 -9.35 -9.44
N THR A 315 6.30 -8.95 -10.61
CA THR A 315 7.54 -8.19 -10.80
C THR A 315 7.27 -6.86 -11.50
N ASN A 316 8.23 -5.96 -11.50
CA ASN A 316 8.11 -4.66 -12.20
C ASN A 316 7.82 -4.81 -13.70
N GLU A 317 8.31 -5.89 -14.33
CA GLU A 317 8.11 -6.14 -15.75
C GLU A 317 6.65 -6.45 -16.09
N VAL A 318 5.99 -7.19 -15.21
CA VAL A 318 4.59 -7.63 -15.41
C VAL A 318 3.58 -6.65 -14.81
N ASP A 319 3.99 -5.89 -13.80
CA ASP A 319 3.08 -4.92 -13.16
C ASP A 319 2.86 -3.70 -14.05
N GLN A 320 1.65 -3.58 -14.59
CA GLN A 320 1.18 -2.43 -15.37
C GLN A 320 0.07 -1.67 -14.64
N SER A 321 -0.01 -1.86 -13.32
CA SER A 321 -0.99 -1.17 -12.47
C SER A 321 -0.69 0.33 -12.35
N ALA A 322 -1.58 1.04 -11.71
CA ALA A 322 -1.41 2.46 -11.39
C ALA A 322 -0.13 2.76 -10.58
N ALA A 323 0.44 1.75 -9.90
CA ALA A 323 1.73 1.85 -9.21
C ALA A 323 2.91 2.16 -10.17
N GLN A 324 2.79 1.80 -11.43
CA GLN A 324 3.82 2.03 -12.45
C GLN A 324 3.67 3.36 -13.21
N LEU A 325 2.66 4.16 -12.89
CA LEU A 325 2.45 5.47 -13.53
C LEU A 325 3.60 6.42 -13.22
N PRO A 326 3.95 7.33 -14.14
CA PRO A 326 5.05 8.28 -13.96
C PRO A 326 4.92 9.13 -12.69
N GLU A 327 3.71 9.56 -12.35
CA GLU A 327 3.43 10.34 -11.13
C GLU A 327 3.67 9.53 -9.85
N THR A 328 3.32 8.24 -9.85
CA THR A 328 3.59 7.35 -8.70
C THR A 328 5.09 7.11 -8.55
N LYS A 329 5.81 6.91 -9.66
CA LYS A 329 7.28 6.78 -9.64
C LYS A 329 7.95 8.05 -9.15
N ALA A 330 7.51 9.22 -9.60
CA ALA A 330 8.02 10.50 -9.11
C ALA A 330 7.75 10.68 -7.61
N ALA A 331 6.60 10.25 -7.13
CA ALA A 331 6.27 10.26 -5.70
C ALA A 331 7.18 9.31 -4.89
N ASN A 332 7.45 8.10 -5.43
CA ASN A 332 8.38 7.15 -4.83
C ASN A 332 9.79 7.75 -4.69
N ASP A 333 10.26 8.51 -5.69
CA ASP A 333 11.58 9.15 -5.65
C ASP A 333 11.71 10.19 -4.52
N VAL A 334 10.63 10.89 -4.19
CA VAL A 334 10.63 11.87 -3.07
C VAL A 334 10.84 11.21 -1.71
N VAL A 335 10.36 9.99 -1.53
CA VAL A 335 10.35 9.30 -0.22
C VAL A 335 11.38 8.16 -0.13
N ARG A 336 12.01 7.78 -1.22
CA ARG A 336 12.88 6.59 -1.36
C ARG A 336 13.92 6.47 -0.24
N ASP A 337 14.60 7.55 0.11
CA ASP A 337 15.68 7.55 1.10
C ASP A 337 15.19 7.33 2.55
N TYR A 338 13.88 7.44 2.77
CA TYR A 338 13.25 7.31 4.09
C TYR A 338 12.41 6.06 4.24
N VAL A 339 12.25 5.28 3.16
CA VAL A 339 11.53 4.02 3.18
C VAL A 339 12.33 3.00 4.00
N VAL A 340 11.70 2.41 4.99
CA VAL A 340 12.30 1.30 5.75
C VAL A 340 12.49 0.12 4.79
N PRO A 341 13.72 -0.43 4.66
CA PRO A 341 13.96 -1.55 3.78
C PRO A 341 13.08 -2.74 4.17
N PHE A 342 12.45 -3.30 3.18
CA PHE A 342 11.51 -4.41 3.31
C PHE A 342 12.08 -5.66 3.98
N GLU A 343 13.37 -5.93 3.74
CA GLU A 343 14.11 -7.08 4.27
C GLU A 343 14.24 -7.08 5.81
N THR A 344 13.98 -5.92 6.43
CA THR A 344 14.03 -5.76 7.88
C THR A 344 12.70 -6.05 8.58
N VAL A 345 11.63 -6.37 7.84
CA VAL A 345 10.30 -6.62 8.41
C VAL A 345 10.06 -8.14 8.51
N PRO A 346 10.42 -8.81 9.63
CA PRO A 346 9.99 -10.18 9.81
C PRO A 346 8.48 -10.21 10.04
N ARG A 347 7.76 -11.00 9.25
CA ARG A 347 6.42 -11.44 9.64
C ARG A 347 6.55 -12.59 10.63
N VAL A 348 5.94 -12.46 11.79
CA VAL A 348 5.80 -13.52 12.79
C VAL A 348 4.35 -13.89 12.91
#